data_ecfca9bb6682a391029b5ebc3a1b2cf6
#
_entry.id   ecfca9bb6682a391029b5ebc3a1b2cf6
#
_cell.length_a   1.000
_cell.length_b   1.000
_cell.length_c   1.000
_cell.angle_alpha   90.00
_cell.angle_beta   90.00
_cell.angle_gamma   90.00
#
_symmetry.space_group_name_H-M   'P 1'
#
loop_
_entity.id
_entity.type
_entity.pdbx_description
1 polymer ?
#
loop_
_entity_poly.entity_id
_entity_poly.type
_entity_poly.pdbx_seq_one_letter_code
_entity_poly.pdbx_strand_id
1 'polypeptide(L)'
;MMDLPPDLEHRLLTARDASAGVSTDTRADLAGKMFFALKGDNFDGNAFVQHALDSGATHAVTTDVQWHGHPSVTVVPEELGALQQLARAYRRRWTCPVLGLTGSNGKTTTKELIRDVLATEWDVHATAGNFNNHIGVPLTLLNAPKAPGFVVVEMGANHQKEIALLADIAEPTHGYITNIGLAHLEGFGGEEGVYRGKKELFDHLATHGGTAFVQESDEKVVRASADVQERVDVPTSEWRWHAEAGTEHQAHIQRPDGQTFPMHLEGSYNLPNVVAAVVIGDHFGVPWNRAQHALSAYVPSNHRSQAVDTGNNWVLLDAYNANPSSMTFAVNDFAARKHASPWAILGDMAELGDASADAHERLAHLALDAGLELWTVGTWFGRAKAKDNRPSWRHFDAYDALVTALTDVSPSGRQILVKGSRSAGLERLLPYL
;
A
#
# COMPACT_ATOMS: atom_id res chain seq x y z
N MET A 1 -16.63 -15.95 -9.84
CA MET A 1 -17.71 -14.91 -9.72
C MET A 1 -18.73 -15.18 -10.80
N MET A 2 -20.06 -15.10 -10.53
CA MET A 2 -21.09 -15.19 -11.58
C MET A 2 -21.16 -13.85 -12.29
N ASP A 3 -21.37 -13.85 -13.62
CA ASP A 3 -21.52 -12.63 -14.39
C ASP A 3 -22.94 -12.02 -14.18
N LEU A 4 -23.05 -10.71 -14.37
CA LEU A 4 -24.35 -10.03 -14.36
C LEU A 4 -25.25 -10.57 -15.50
N PRO A 5 -26.58 -10.63 -15.31
CA PRO A 5 -27.49 -10.82 -16.44
C PRO A 5 -27.21 -9.78 -17.54
N PRO A 6 -27.16 -10.17 -18.81
CA PRO A 6 -26.73 -9.28 -19.91
C PRO A 6 -27.46 -7.93 -19.96
N ASP A 7 -28.79 -7.91 -19.74
CA ASP A 7 -29.56 -6.69 -19.74
C ASP A 7 -29.20 -5.76 -18.57
N LEU A 8 -28.90 -6.33 -17.39
CA LEU A 8 -28.47 -5.58 -16.22
C LEU A 8 -27.07 -5.03 -16.41
N GLU A 9 -26.13 -5.84 -16.93
CA GLU A 9 -24.79 -5.42 -17.28
C GLU A 9 -24.80 -4.25 -18.26
N HIS A 10 -25.53 -4.38 -19.35
CA HIS A 10 -25.65 -3.32 -20.35
C HIS A 10 -26.18 -2.02 -19.74
N ARG A 11 -27.22 -2.09 -18.91
CA ARG A 11 -27.80 -0.91 -18.24
C ARG A 11 -26.81 -0.24 -17.31
N LEU A 12 -26.09 -1.03 -16.48
CA LEU A 12 -25.10 -0.50 -15.54
C LEU A 12 -23.88 0.08 -16.27
N LEU A 13 -23.39 -0.55 -17.33
CA LEU A 13 -22.31 -0.01 -18.17
C LEU A 13 -22.72 1.30 -18.85
N THR A 14 -23.94 1.40 -19.34
CA THR A 14 -24.49 2.62 -19.94
C THR A 14 -24.55 3.75 -18.90
N ALA A 15 -25.05 3.46 -17.70
CA ALA A 15 -25.08 4.43 -16.61
C ALA A 15 -23.69 4.88 -16.18
N ARG A 16 -22.72 3.93 -16.09
CA ARG A 16 -21.31 4.24 -15.80
C ARG A 16 -20.69 5.13 -16.89
N ASP A 17 -20.96 4.85 -18.15
CA ASP A 17 -20.43 5.62 -19.28
C ASP A 17 -20.94 7.06 -19.34
N ALA A 18 -22.16 7.29 -18.83
CA ALA A 18 -22.78 8.59 -18.71
C ALA A 18 -22.34 9.37 -17.45
N SER A 19 -21.62 8.72 -16.52
CA SER A 19 -21.20 9.34 -15.26
C SER A 19 -19.73 9.76 -15.27
N ALA A 20 -19.40 10.74 -14.42
CA ALA A 20 -18.04 11.24 -14.20
C ALA A 20 -17.16 10.28 -13.36
N GLY A 21 -17.74 9.19 -12.86
CA GLY A 21 -17.08 8.19 -12.02
C GLY A 21 -18.06 7.47 -11.12
N VAL A 22 -17.54 6.70 -10.17
CA VAL A 22 -18.32 5.90 -9.21
C VAL A 22 -17.90 6.26 -7.78
N SER A 23 -18.88 6.36 -6.87
CA SER A 23 -18.66 6.58 -5.44
C SER A 23 -19.53 5.64 -4.61
N THR A 24 -19.06 5.30 -3.43
CA THR A 24 -19.80 4.60 -2.37
C THR A 24 -19.94 5.46 -1.12
N ASP A 25 -19.46 6.72 -1.14
CA ASP A 25 -19.44 7.64 0.00
C ASP A 25 -20.24 8.91 -0.35
N THR A 26 -21.32 9.16 0.38
CA THR A 26 -22.18 10.35 0.19
C THR A 26 -21.60 11.63 0.78
N ARG A 27 -20.51 11.57 1.53
CA ARG A 27 -19.75 12.74 2.04
C ARG A 27 -18.79 13.30 0.99
N ALA A 28 -18.48 12.52 -0.05
CA ALA A 28 -17.69 12.97 -1.18
C ALA A 28 -18.54 13.77 -2.16
N ASP A 29 -17.90 14.53 -3.06
CA ASP A 29 -18.59 15.16 -4.18
C ASP A 29 -19.23 14.08 -5.08
N LEU A 30 -20.55 14.11 -5.22
CA LEU A 30 -21.33 13.18 -6.02
C LEU A 30 -21.79 13.76 -7.37
N ALA A 31 -21.47 15.04 -7.65
CA ALA A 31 -21.90 15.68 -8.88
C ALA A 31 -21.44 14.88 -10.12
N GLY A 32 -22.42 14.44 -10.91
CA GLY A 32 -22.16 13.67 -12.12
C GLY A 32 -21.76 12.21 -11.90
N LYS A 33 -21.63 11.71 -10.67
CA LYS A 33 -21.19 10.34 -10.39
C LYS A 33 -22.33 9.34 -10.30
N MET A 34 -21.98 8.07 -10.44
CA MET A 34 -22.84 6.93 -10.12
C MET A 34 -22.58 6.52 -8.67
N PHE A 35 -23.63 6.39 -7.86
CA PHE A 35 -23.57 6.03 -6.45
C PHE A 35 -23.93 4.56 -6.24
N PHE A 36 -23.10 3.80 -5.53
CA PHE A 36 -23.41 2.44 -5.06
C PHE A 36 -23.76 2.47 -3.57
N ALA A 37 -25.00 2.10 -3.25
CA ALA A 37 -25.55 2.13 -1.90
C ALA A 37 -25.14 0.90 -1.09
N LEU A 38 -23.84 0.70 -0.87
CA LEU A 38 -23.30 -0.48 -0.17
C LEU A 38 -23.83 -0.58 1.26
N LYS A 39 -24.05 -1.81 1.72
CA LYS A 39 -24.37 -2.12 3.10
C LYS A 39 -23.15 -2.68 3.82
N GLY A 40 -22.87 -2.19 5.02
CA GLY A 40 -21.85 -2.68 5.95
C GLY A 40 -22.45 -3.07 7.30
N ASP A 41 -21.62 -3.59 8.20
CA ASP A 41 -22.07 -4.09 9.52
C ASP A 41 -22.79 -3.03 10.37
N ASN A 42 -22.37 -1.75 10.26
CA ASN A 42 -22.88 -0.65 11.09
C ASN A 42 -23.58 0.44 10.29
N PHE A 43 -23.87 0.20 8.99
CA PHE A 43 -24.35 1.24 8.09
C PHE A 43 -25.10 0.61 6.91
N ASP A 44 -26.18 1.26 6.48
CA ASP A 44 -26.94 0.85 5.30
C ASP A 44 -26.98 2.00 4.29
N GLY A 45 -26.25 1.83 3.17
CA GLY A 45 -26.18 2.80 2.09
C GLY A 45 -27.51 3.04 1.39
N ASN A 46 -28.46 2.08 1.45
CA ASN A 46 -29.77 2.21 0.81
C ASN A 46 -30.56 3.40 1.37
N ALA A 47 -30.38 3.74 2.64
CA ALA A 47 -31.02 4.92 3.24
C ALA A 47 -30.55 6.27 2.63
N PHE A 48 -29.47 6.27 1.87
CA PHE A 48 -28.85 7.47 1.30
C PHE A 48 -29.08 7.63 -0.21
N VAL A 49 -29.86 6.78 -0.85
CA VAL A 49 -30.14 6.84 -2.30
C VAL A 49 -30.74 8.19 -2.70
N GLN A 50 -31.80 8.65 -2.00
CA GLN A 50 -32.41 9.96 -2.28
C GLN A 50 -31.38 11.09 -2.08
N HIS A 51 -30.65 11.06 -0.95
CA HIS A 51 -29.64 12.08 -0.67
C HIS A 51 -28.54 12.11 -1.76
N ALA A 52 -28.10 10.96 -2.27
CA ALA A 52 -27.12 10.89 -3.34
C ALA A 52 -27.64 11.55 -4.63
N LEU A 53 -28.88 11.27 -5.01
CA LEU A 53 -29.52 11.89 -6.18
C LEU A 53 -29.67 13.41 -6.01
N ASP A 54 -30.11 13.86 -4.83
CA ASP A 54 -30.23 15.30 -4.49
C ASP A 54 -28.88 16.01 -4.48
N SER A 55 -27.80 15.27 -4.19
CA SER A 55 -26.39 15.75 -4.22
C SER A 55 -25.78 15.68 -5.62
N GLY A 56 -26.56 15.40 -6.67
CA GLY A 56 -26.13 15.45 -8.06
C GLY A 56 -25.60 14.13 -8.63
N ALA A 57 -25.78 13.00 -7.94
CA ALA A 57 -25.50 11.71 -8.55
C ALA A 57 -26.41 11.49 -9.77
N THR A 58 -25.81 11.08 -10.90
CA THR A 58 -26.56 10.83 -12.15
C THR A 58 -27.29 9.50 -12.12
N HIS A 59 -26.81 8.56 -11.32
CA HIS A 59 -27.39 7.22 -11.19
C HIS A 59 -27.09 6.63 -9.81
N ALA A 60 -28.01 5.81 -9.27
CA ALA A 60 -27.78 5.06 -8.05
C ALA A 60 -28.03 3.56 -8.27
N VAL A 61 -27.29 2.74 -7.53
CA VAL A 61 -27.45 1.27 -7.47
C VAL A 61 -27.77 0.88 -6.03
N THR A 62 -28.83 0.11 -5.83
CA THR A 62 -29.40 -0.21 -4.50
C THR A 62 -30.05 -1.58 -4.51
N THR A 63 -30.24 -2.20 -3.34
CA THR A 63 -31.09 -3.39 -3.16
C THR A 63 -32.52 -3.02 -2.75
N ASP A 64 -32.80 -1.75 -2.44
CA ASP A 64 -34.08 -1.31 -1.98
C ASP A 64 -35.13 -1.30 -3.12
N VAL A 65 -36.06 -2.22 -3.05
CA VAL A 65 -37.12 -2.45 -4.07
C VAL A 65 -38.08 -1.28 -4.25
N GLN A 66 -38.17 -0.35 -3.29
CA GLN A 66 -38.99 0.86 -3.45
C GLN A 66 -38.58 1.70 -4.65
N TRP A 67 -37.36 1.58 -5.11
CA TRP A 67 -36.82 2.30 -6.25
C TRP A 67 -37.07 1.63 -7.60
N HIS A 68 -37.82 0.51 -7.65
CA HIS A 68 -38.18 -0.11 -8.92
C HIS A 68 -38.90 0.86 -9.86
N GLY A 69 -38.40 0.94 -11.09
CA GLY A 69 -38.99 1.83 -12.13
C GLY A 69 -38.47 3.26 -12.09
N HIS A 70 -37.65 3.65 -11.11
CA HIS A 70 -37.05 4.99 -11.12
C HIS A 70 -35.99 5.11 -12.24
N PRO A 71 -36.02 6.15 -13.10
CA PRO A 71 -35.17 6.24 -14.30
C PRO A 71 -33.68 6.33 -13.97
N SER A 72 -33.31 6.95 -12.84
CA SER A 72 -31.91 7.12 -12.39
C SER A 72 -31.51 6.12 -11.32
N VAL A 73 -32.23 5.02 -11.13
CA VAL A 73 -31.88 4.01 -10.12
C VAL A 73 -31.95 2.61 -10.72
N THR A 74 -30.95 1.80 -10.42
CA THR A 74 -30.96 0.37 -10.73
C THR A 74 -31.04 -0.43 -9.44
N VAL A 75 -32.13 -1.22 -9.30
CA VAL A 75 -32.23 -2.18 -8.19
C VAL A 75 -31.54 -3.47 -8.59
N VAL A 76 -30.67 -3.95 -7.70
CA VAL A 76 -29.85 -5.16 -7.88
C VAL A 76 -30.10 -6.14 -6.72
N PRO A 77 -29.82 -7.45 -6.90
CA PRO A 77 -29.97 -8.42 -5.81
C PRO A 77 -28.99 -8.20 -4.65
N GLU A 78 -27.77 -7.71 -4.94
CA GLU A 78 -26.69 -7.48 -3.98
C GLU A 78 -25.72 -6.43 -4.55
N GLU A 79 -25.47 -5.34 -3.80
CA GLU A 79 -24.75 -4.15 -4.30
C GLU A 79 -23.27 -4.39 -4.51
N LEU A 80 -22.63 -5.11 -3.59
CA LEU A 80 -21.20 -5.35 -3.66
C LEU A 80 -20.83 -6.24 -4.85
N GLY A 81 -21.56 -7.33 -5.06
CA GLY A 81 -21.38 -8.19 -6.22
C GLY A 81 -21.67 -7.45 -7.54
N ALA A 82 -22.69 -6.60 -7.54
CA ALA A 82 -22.98 -5.75 -8.71
C ALA A 82 -21.83 -4.77 -9.00
N LEU A 83 -21.25 -4.15 -7.98
CA LEU A 83 -20.08 -3.28 -8.11
C LEU A 83 -18.87 -4.02 -8.70
N GLN A 84 -18.56 -5.21 -8.16
CA GLN A 84 -17.45 -6.05 -8.60
C GLN A 84 -17.61 -6.56 -10.02
N GLN A 85 -18.80 -7.04 -10.37
CA GLN A 85 -19.11 -7.55 -11.70
C GLN A 85 -19.13 -6.44 -12.75
N LEU A 86 -19.67 -5.26 -12.40
CA LEU A 86 -19.62 -4.08 -13.27
C LEU A 86 -18.17 -3.64 -13.52
N ALA A 87 -17.31 -3.65 -12.48
CA ALA A 87 -15.91 -3.31 -12.62
C ALA A 87 -15.17 -4.28 -13.55
N ARG A 88 -15.43 -5.59 -13.42
CA ARG A 88 -14.88 -6.62 -14.30
C ARG A 88 -15.38 -6.44 -15.75
N ALA A 89 -16.67 -6.20 -15.96
CA ALA A 89 -17.23 -5.94 -17.28
C ALA A 89 -16.63 -4.68 -17.92
N TYR A 90 -16.42 -3.62 -17.12
CA TYR A 90 -15.79 -2.38 -17.59
C TYR A 90 -14.31 -2.60 -17.95
N ARG A 91 -13.54 -3.37 -17.11
CA ARG A 91 -12.16 -3.77 -17.36
C ARG A 91 -11.99 -4.54 -18.68
N ARG A 92 -12.89 -5.45 -18.99
CA ARG A 92 -12.85 -6.28 -20.22
C ARG A 92 -12.96 -5.50 -21.52
N ARG A 93 -13.33 -4.22 -21.44
CA ARG A 93 -13.40 -3.31 -22.60
C ARG A 93 -12.03 -2.73 -22.97
N TRP A 94 -11.00 -2.92 -22.12
CA TRP A 94 -9.66 -2.36 -22.33
C TRP A 94 -8.72 -3.37 -22.97
N THR A 95 -7.88 -2.85 -23.85
CA THR A 95 -6.76 -3.60 -24.47
C THR A 95 -5.42 -3.20 -23.90
N CYS A 96 -5.35 -2.17 -23.05
CA CYS A 96 -4.12 -1.71 -22.44
C CYS A 96 -3.57 -2.71 -21.41
N PRO A 97 -2.26 -2.64 -21.11
CA PRO A 97 -1.68 -3.39 -20.00
C PRO A 97 -2.34 -3.04 -18.67
N VAL A 98 -2.59 -4.06 -17.84
CA VAL A 98 -3.01 -3.90 -16.44
C VAL A 98 -2.01 -4.65 -15.57
N LEU A 99 -1.32 -3.92 -14.73
CA LEU A 99 -0.37 -4.45 -13.76
C LEU A 99 -1.05 -4.62 -12.40
N GLY A 100 -1.22 -5.87 -11.97
CA GLY A 100 -1.59 -6.21 -10.59
C GLY A 100 -0.36 -6.18 -9.67
N LEU A 101 -0.49 -5.57 -8.51
CA LEU A 101 0.60 -5.44 -7.56
C LEU A 101 0.17 -5.83 -6.16
N THR A 102 0.85 -6.80 -5.54
CA THR A 102 0.64 -7.20 -4.14
C THR A 102 1.96 -7.38 -3.40
N GLY A 103 1.90 -7.81 -2.15
CA GLY A 103 3.04 -8.12 -1.30
C GLY A 103 2.79 -7.79 0.16
N SER A 104 3.71 -8.13 1.02
CA SER A 104 3.63 -7.85 2.45
C SER A 104 3.95 -6.39 2.76
N ASN A 105 5.04 -5.86 2.21
CA ASN A 105 5.53 -4.50 2.42
C ASN A 105 5.80 -3.78 1.09
N GLY A 106 5.81 -2.46 1.09
CA GLY A 106 6.25 -1.65 -0.04
C GLY A 106 5.22 -1.48 -1.17
N LYS A 107 4.04 -2.09 -1.12
CA LYS A 107 3.01 -2.02 -2.19
C LYS A 107 2.74 -0.62 -2.69
N THR A 108 2.33 0.29 -1.81
CA THR A 108 1.93 1.65 -2.21
C THR A 108 3.12 2.45 -2.74
N THR A 109 4.29 2.35 -2.08
CA THR A 109 5.52 2.99 -2.57
C THR A 109 5.88 2.48 -3.96
N THR A 110 5.89 1.17 -4.17
CA THR A 110 6.19 0.57 -5.48
C THR A 110 5.17 0.99 -6.54
N LYS A 111 3.88 0.99 -6.22
CA LYS A 111 2.81 1.46 -7.10
C LYS A 111 3.05 2.91 -7.53
N GLU A 112 3.42 3.80 -6.60
CA GLU A 112 3.67 5.21 -6.88
C GLU A 112 4.90 5.39 -7.75
N LEU A 113 6.01 4.71 -7.45
CA LEU A 113 7.22 4.73 -8.27
C LEU A 113 6.95 4.21 -9.70
N ILE A 114 6.25 3.08 -9.83
CA ILE A 114 5.88 2.52 -11.14
C ILE A 114 4.98 3.50 -11.91
N ARG A 115 3.96 4.07 -11.25
CA ARG A 115 3.07 5.07 -11.84
C ARG A 115 3.86 6.25 -12.39
N ASP A 116 4.76 6.82 -11.60
CA ASP A 116 5.49 8.04 -11.97
C ASP A 116 6.50 7.77 -13.10
N VAL A 117 7.15 6.60 -13.10
CA VAL A 117 8.00 6.17 -14.20
C VAL A 117 7.19 5.96 -15.48
N LEU A 118 6.11 5.18 -15.44
CA LEU A 118 5.27 4.91 -16.61
C LEU A 118 4.58 6.16 -17.14
N ALA A 119 4.18 7.10 -16.25
CA ALA A 119 3.50 8.33 -16.62
C ALA A 119 4.37 9.28 -17.46
N THR A 120 5.65 9.02 -17.59
CA THR A 120 6.53 9.77 -18.53
C THR A 120 6.28 9.44 -20.00
N GLU A 121 5.64 8.30 -20.30
CA GLU A 121 5.34 7.82 -21.66
C GLU A 121 3.89 7.40 -21.86
N TRP A 122 3.15 7.09 -20.79
CA TRP A 122 1.82 6.51 -20.84
C TRP A 122 0.79 7.37 -20.11
N ASP A 123 -0.48 7.33 -20.55
CA ASP A 123 -1.60 7.81 -19.74
C ASP A 123 -1.92 6.75 -18.68
N VAL A 124 -1.41 6.94 -17.46
CA VAL A 124 -1.45 5.95 -16.39
C VAL A 124 -2.59 6.23 -15.41
N HIS A 125 -3.48 5.25 -15.24
CA HIS A 125 -4.42 5.22 -14.13
C HIS A 125 -3.94 4.25 -13.06
N ALA A 126 -3.93 4.65 -11.78
CA ALA A 126 -3.44 3.81 -10.68
C ALA A 126 -4.36 3.88 -9.46
N THR A 127 -4.35 2.82 -8.65
CA THR A 127 -5.07 2.79 -7.37
C THR A 127 -4.74 4.02 -6.53
N ALA A 128 -5.77 4.78 -6.17
CA ALA A 128 -5.63 5.96 -5.30
C ALA A 128 -5.56 5.54 -3.83
N GLY A 129 -4.65 6.17 -3.08
CA GLY A 129 -4.51 5.92 -1.64
C GLY A 129 -4.34 4.42 -1.33
N ASN A 130 -5.25 3.90 -0.50
CA ASN A 130 -5.31 2.50 -0.06
C ASN A 130 -6.56 1.76 -0.59
N PHE A 131 -7.12 2.16 -1.73
CA PHE A 131 -8.28 1.49 -2.35
C PHE A 131 -7.90 0.15 -2.99
N ASN A 132 -7.36 -0.75 -2.18
CA ASN A 132 -6.72 -2.00 -2.59
C ASN A 132 -7.47 -3.27 -2.17
N ASN A 133 -8.69 -3.13 -1.62
CA ASN A 133 -9.53 -4.24 -1.17
C ASN A 133 -10.68 -4.53 -2.16
N HIS A 134 -11.60 -5.43 -1.76
CA HIS A 134 -12.76 -5.89 -2.56
C HIS A 134 -13.80 -4.80 -2.91
N ILE A 135 -13.69 -3.59 -2.36
CA ILE A 135 -14.45 -2.39 -2.74
C ILE A 135 -13.55 -1.42 -3.51
N GLY A 136 -12.31 -1.23 -3.04
CA GLY A 136 -11.38 -0.26 -3.60
C GLY A 136 -10.88 -0.61 -4.99
N VAL A 137 -10.61 -1.90 -5.27
CA VAL A 137 -10.20 -2.35 -6.61
C VAL A 137 -11.32 -2.12 -7.64
N PRO A 138 -12.59 -2.52 -7.41
CA PRO A 138 -13.71 -2.12 -8.27
C PRO A 138 -13.79 -0.61 -8.50
N LEU A 139 -13.68 0.19 -7.45
CA LEU A 139 -13.71 1.66 -7.57
C LEU A 139 -12.52 2.20 -8.39
N THR A 140 -11.32 1.62 -8.23
CA THR A 140 -10.16 1.97 -9.06
C THR A 140 -10.46 1.75 -10.53
N LEU A 141 -10.98 0.59 -10.90
CA LEU A 141 -11.32 0.27 -12.28
C LEU A 141 -12.43 1.17 -12.83
N LEU A 142 -13.51 1.33 -12.07
CA LEU A 142 -14.67 2.12 -12.49
C LEU A 142 -14.41 3.63 -12.52
N ASN A 143 -13.35 4.12 -11.89
CA ASN A 143 -12.91 5.52 -11.99
C ASN A 143 -11.80 5.74 -13.01
N ALA A 144 -11.36 4.69 -13.71
CA ALA A 144 -10.45 4.82 -14.83
C ALA A 144 -11.13 5.48 -16.06
N PRO A 145 -10.37 6.13 -16.95
CA PRO A 145 -10.85 6.56 -18.25
C PRO A 145 -11.45 5.39 -19.06
N LYS A 146 -12.29 5.71 -20.06
CA LYS A 146 -12.88 4.68 -20.95
C LYS A 146 -11.82 3.88 -21.71
N ALA A 147 -10.72 4.51 -22.06
CA ALA A 147 -9.59 3.93 -22.78
C ALA A 147 -8.28 4.39 -22.11
N PRO A 148 -7.92 3.81 -20.96
CA PRO A 148 -6.66 4.14 -20.29
C PRO A 148 -5.48 3.64 -21.13
N GLY A 149 -4.34 4.34 -21.06
CA GLY A 149 -3.10 3.89 -21.70
C GLY A 149 -2.46 2.75 -20.92
N PHE A 150 -2.47 2.84 -19.59
CA PHE A 150 -1.94 1.85 -18.67
C PHE A 150 -2.69 1.89 -17.33
N VAL A 151 -2.87 0.73 -16.68
CA VAL A 151 -3.53 0.67 -15.36
C VAL A 151 -2.67 -0.08 -14.36
N VAL A 152 -2.45 0.51 -13.16
CA VAL A 152 -1.74 -0.13 -12.04
C VAL A 152 -2.71 -0.36 -10.89
N VAL A 153 -2.94 -1.62 -10.53
CA VAL A 153 -3.91 -2.03 -9.51
C VAL A 153 -3.17 -2.60 -8.30
N GLU A 154 -3.16 -1.84 -7.20
CA GLU A 154 -2.69 -2.35 -5.91
C GLU A 154 -3.72 -3.31 -5.31
N MET A 155 -3.28 -4.50 -4.88
CA MET A 155 -4.10 -5.56 -4.32
C MET A 155 -3.66 -5.88 -2.89
N GLY A 156 -4.47 -5.48 -1.91
CA GLY A 156 -4.27 -5.76 -0.49
C GLY A 156 -5.08 -6.97 -0.04
N ALA A 157 -4.55 -7.73 0.92
CA ALA A 157 -5.27 -8.85 1.51
C ALA A 157 -4.82 -9.10 2.95
N ASN A 158 -5.77 -9.50 3.78
CA ASN A 158 -5.60 -9.95 5.15
C ASN A 158 -5.85 -11.46 5.28
N HIS A 159 -6.55 -12.09 4.30
CA HIS A 159 -6.90 -13.50 4.29
C HIS A 159 -6.56 -14.14 2.93
N GLN A 160 -6.51 -15.47 2.92
CA GLN A 160 -6.40 -16.24 1.68
C GLN A 160 -7.64 -16.04 0.81
N LYS A 161 -7.52 -16.18 -0.51
CA LYS A 161 -8.52 -15.98 -1.56
C LYS A 161 -8.95 -14.53 -1.81
N GLU A 162 -8.44 -13.57 -1.06
CA GLU A 162 -8.74 -12.16 -1.32
C GLU A 162 -7.97 -11.66 -2.55
N ILE A 163 -6.68 -11.99 -2.72
CA ILE A 163 -5.94 -11.62 -3.93
C ILE A 163 -6.52 -12.32 -5.17
N ALA A 164 -6.94 -13.59 -5.07
CA ALA A 164 -7.60 -14.28 -6.17
C ALA A 164 -8.87 -13.55 -6.62
N LEU A 165 -9.71 -13.11 -5.66
CA LEU A 165 -10.90 -12.31 -5.96
C LEU A 165 -10.53 -11.00 -6.67
N LEU A 166 -9.53 -10.27 -6.16
CA LEU A 166 -9.11 -8.99 -6.75
C LEU A 166 -8.51 -9.19 -8.15
N ALA A 167 -7.76 -10.27 -8.37
CA ALA A 167 -7.24 -10.64 -9.67
C ALA A 167 -8.36 -11.04 -10.65
N ASP A 168 -9.38 -11.75 -10.18
CA ASP A 168 -10.56 -12.08 -10.99
C ASP A 168 -11.36 -10.83 -11.41
N ILE A 169 -11.37 -9.77 -10.59
CA ILE A 169 -12.03 -8.50 -10.90
C ILE A 169 -11.18 -7.67 -11.86
N ALA A 170 -9.89 -7.53 -11.58
CA ALA A 170 -9.00 -6.65 -12.33
C ALA A 170 -8.46 -7.29 -13.62
N GLU A 171 -8.51 -8.61 -13.75
CA GLU A 171 -7.96 -9.39 -14.86
C GLU A 171 -6.60 -8.83 -15.33
N PRO A 172 -5.57 -8.83 -14.43
CA PRO A 172 -4.26 -8.27 -14.75
C PRO A 172 -3.57 -9.07 -15.84
N THR A 173 -2.92 -8.37 -16.77
CA THR A 173 -2.06 -8.96 -17.81
C THR A 173 -0.62 -9.13 -17.35
N HIS A 174 -0.23 -8.35 -16.34
CA HIS A 174 1.10 -8.39 -15.73
C HIS A 174 0.95 -8.34 -14.21
N GLY A 175 1.92 -8.88 -13.48
CA GLY A 175 1.88 -8.85 -12.02
C GLY A 175 3.25 -8.73 -11.37
N TYR A 176 3.26 -8.11 -10.20
CA TYR A 176 4.44 -7.99 -9.36
C TYR A 176 4.10 -8.27 -7.91
N ILE A 177 4.91 -9.09 -7.24
CA ILE A 177 4.86 -9.31 -5.80
C ILE A 177 6.10 -8.65 -5.19
N THR A 178 5.91 -7.60 -4.39
CA THR A 178 7.02 -6.83 -3.82
C THR A 178 7.91 -7.68 -2.91
N ASN A 179 7.30 -8.45 -2.03
CA ASN A 179 7.95 -9.42 -1.14
C ASN A 179 6.89 -10.29 -0.44
N ILE A 180 7.32 -11.41 0.14
CA ILE A 180 6.50 -12.31 0.97
C ILE A 180 7.10 -12.38 2.37
N GLY A 181 6.69 -11.44 3.23
CA GLY A 181 7.15 -11.30 4.62
C GLY A 181 6.06 -11.55 5.64
N LEU A 182 6.37 -11.29 6.92
CA LEU A 182 5.49 -11.51 8.07
C LEU A 182 4.50 -10.34 8.23
N ALA A 183 3.36 -10.42 7.55
CA ALA A 183 2.29 -9.43 7.63
C ALA A 183 0.93 -10.13 7.74
N HIS A 184 0.00 -9.58 8.53
CA HIS A 184 -1.36 -10.10 8.71
C HIS A 184 -1.40 -11.59 9.10
N LEU A 185 -0.46 -12.03 9.96
CA LEU A 185 -0.25 -13.44 10.29
C LEU A 185 -1.50 -14.12 10.84
N GLU A 186 -2.29 -13.40 11.64
CA GLU A 186 -3.53 -13.90 12.22
C GLU A 186 -4.56 -14.25 11.14
N GLY A 187 -4.85 -13.34 10.23
CA GLY A 187 -5.85 -13.52 9.18
C GLY A 187 -5.45 -14.54 8.12
N PHE A 188 -4.15 -14.63 7.79
CA PHE A 188 -3.64 -15.65 6.86
C PHE A 188 -3.45 -17.03 7.48
N GLY A 189 -3.44 -17.16 8.82
CA GLY A 189 -3.15 -18.42 9.50
C GLY A 189 -1.65 -18.79 9.48
N GLY A 190 -0.76 -17.79 9.61
CA GLY A 190 0.68 -17.96 9.68
C GLY A 190 1.41 -17.69 8.36
N GLU A 191 2.72 -17.90 8.38
CA GLU A 191 3.64 -17.55 7.29
C GLU A 191 3.33 -18.25 5.98
N GLU A 192 3.03 -19.56 6.03
CA GLU A 192 2.66 -20.32 4.84
C GLU A 192 1.32 -19.85 4.25
N GLY A 193 0.41 -19.37 5.08
CA GLY A 193 -0.83 -18.73 4.64
C GLY A 193 -0.58 -17.42 3.89
N VAL A 194 0.35 -16.59 4.37
CA VAL A 194 0.78 -15.36 3.67
C VAL A 194 1.37 -15.71 2.30
N TYR A 195 2.25 -16.72 2.24
CA TYR A 195 2.83 -17.20 0.98
C TYR A 195 1.74 -17.59 -0.02
N ARG A 196 0.81 -18.46 0.39
CA ARG A 196 -0.29 -18.92 -0.48
C ARG A 196 -1.17 -17.77 -0.95
N GLY A 197 -1.54 -16.85 -0.03
CA GLY A 197 -2.38 -15.71 -0.39
C GLY A 197 -1.71 -14.72 -1.35
N LYS A 198 -0.39 -14.47 -1.23
CA LYS A 198 0.30 -13.60 -2.19
C LYS A 198 0.56 -14.29 -3.53
N LYS A 199 0.82 -15.61 -3.52
CA LYS A 199 0.98 -16.43 -4.74
C LYS A 199 -0.26 -16.37 -5.64
N GLU A 200 -1.47 -16.15 -5.11
CA GLU A 200 -2.73 -16.10 -5.87
C GLU A 200 -2.67 -15.15 -7.08
N LEU A 201 -1.90 -14.05 -7.00
CA LEU A 201 -1.68 -13.18 -8.16
C LEU A 201 -0.94 -13.91 -9.29
N PHE A 202 0.12 -14.63 -8.96
CA PHE A 202 0.89 -15.37 -9.95
C PHE A 202 0.15 -16.60 -10.45
N ASP A 203 -0.69 -17.23 -9.63
CA ASP A 203 -1.60 -18.32 -10.06
C ASP A 203 -2.58 -17.82 -11.13
N HIS A 204 -3.12 -16.61 -10.95
CA HIS A 204 -3.97 -15.97 -11.96
C HIS A 204 -3.20 -15.77 -13.27
N LEU A 205 -1.99 -15.21 -13.23
CA LEU A 205 -1.17 -14.99 -14.42
C LEU A 205 -0.80 -16.31 -15.12
N ALA A 206 -0.42 -17.34 -14.37
CA ALA A 206 -0.11 -18.66 -14.92
C ALA A 206 -1.31 -19.26 -15.66
N THR A 207 -2.51 -19.05 -15.15
CA THR A 207 -3.75 -19.58 -15.74
C THR A 207 -4.17 -18.81 -17.00
N HIS A 208 -3.89 -17.49 -17.06
CA HIS A 208 -4.38 -16.61 -18.13
C HIS A 208 -3.28 -16.16 -19.11
N GLY A 209 -2.06 -16.71 -19.02
CA GLY A 209 -0.95 -16.40 -19.94
C GLY A 209 -0.38 -15.00 -19.74
N GLY A 210 -0.41 -14.48 -18.50
CA GLY A 210 0.17 -13.19 -18.16
C GLY A 210 1.66 -13.26 -17.82
N THR A 211 2.29 -12.08 -17.68
CA THR A 211 3.72 -11.91 -17.38
C THR A 211 3.93 -11.59 -15.90
N ALA A 212 4.86 -12.27 -15.22
CA ALA A 212 5.28 -11.96 -13.86
C ALA A 212 6.61 -11.21 -13.83
N PHE A 213 6.66 -10.06 -13.14
CA PHE A 213 7.91 -9.46 -12.71
C PHE A 213 8.33 -10.14 -11.39
N VAL A 214 9.55 -10.64 -11.33
CA VAL A 214 10.01 -11.52 -10.24
C VAL A 214 11.17 -10.89 -9.49
N GLN A 215 10.96 -10.57 -8.23
CA GLN A 215 12.02 -10.09 -7.34
C GLN A 215 13.00 -11.24 -7.04
N GLU A 216 14.15 -11.25 -7.71
CA GLU A 216 15.12 -12.34 -7.66
C GLU A 216 15.72 -12.59 -6.27
N SER A 217 15.83 -11.52 -5.46
CA SER A 217 16.41 -11.60 -4.12
C SER A 217 15.44 -12.13 -3.04
N ASP A 218 14.17 -12.37 -3.38
CA ASP A 218 13.18 -13.01 -2.50
C ASP A 218 12.88 -14.43 -2.97
N GLU A 219 13.46 -15.42 -2.33
CA GLU A 219 13.29 -16.85 -2.69
C GLU A 219 11.83 -17.30 -2.68
N LYS A 220 10.98 -16.69 -1.82
CA LYS A 220 9.54 -17.00 -1.77
C LYS A 220 8.84 -16.46 -3.02
N VAL A 221 9.20 -15.27 -3.48
CA VAL A 221 8.66 -14.69 -4.72
C VAL A 221 9.11 -15.49 -5.93
N VAL A 222 10.38 -15.87 -6.00
CA VAL A 222 10.91 -16.76 -7.05
C VAL A 222 10.15 -18.09 -7.08
N ARG A 223 9.98 -18.75 -5.91
CA ARG A 223 9.20 -19.98 -5.80
C ARG A 223 7.73 -19.80 -6.21
N ALA A 224 7.12 -18.67 -5.84
CA ALA A 224 5.73 -18.37 -6.17
C ALA A 224 5.50 -18.21 -7.68
N SER A 225 6.51 -17.77 -8.43
CA SER A 225 6.44 -17.54 -9.89
C SER A 225 6.67 -18.78 -10.73
N ALA A 226 6.95 -19.94 -10.13
CA ALA A 226 7.43 -21.14 -10.84
C ALA A 226 6.48 -21.63 -11.97
N ASP A 227 5.17 -21.45 -11.78
CA ASP A 227 4.15 -21.89 -12.74
C ASP A 227 3.86 -20.84 -13.84
N VAL A 228 4.39 -19.62 -13.74
CA VAL A 228 4.22 -18.55 -14.74
C VAL A 228 5.21 -18.76 -15.89
N GLN A 229 4.72 -18.78 -17.13
CA GLN A 229 5.54 -19.03 -18.30
C GLN A 229 6.41 -17.83 -18.68
N GLU A 230 5.81 -16.64 -18.70
CA GLU A 230 6.50 -15.40 -19.04
C GLU A 230 6.94 -14.67 -17.76
N ARG A 231 8.27 -14.58 -17.56
CA ARG A 231 8.86 -13.95 -16.36
C ARG A 231 9.93 -12.95 -16.77
N VAL A 232 9.95 -11.83 -16.03
CA VAL A 232 10.97 -10.78 -16.14
C VAL A 232 11.61 -10.63 -14.76
N ASP A 233 12.92 -10.87 -14.68
CA ASP A 233 13.65 -10.75 -13.42
C ASP A 233 13.86 -9.29 -13.01
N VAL A 234 13.75 -9.02 -11.71
CA VAL A 234 14.05 -7.74 -11.08
C VAL A 234 15.37 -7.90 -10.32
N PRO A 235 16.53 -7.55 -10.95
CA PRO A 235 17.87 -7.88 -10.47
C PRO A 235 18.38 -6.89 -9.42
N THR A 236 17.74 -6.86 -8.25
CA THR A 236 18.08 -5.93 -7.17
C THR A 236 19.51 -6.12 -6.65
N SER A 237 20.06 -7.33 -6.68
CA SER A 237 21.41 -7.65 -6.21
C SER A 237 22.52 -6.88 -6.96
N GLU A 238 22.25 -6.44 -8.18
CA GLU A 238 23.17 -5.67 -9.00
C GLU A 238 23.21 -4.18 -8.66
N TRP A 239 22.24 -3.67 -7.91
CA TRP A 239 22.07 -2.26 -7.54
C TRP A 239 22.58 -2.00 -6.13
N ARG A 240 22.91 -0.75 -5.81
CA ARG A 240 23.37 -0.34 -4.47
C ARG A 240 22.61 0.88 -3.99
N TRP A 241 22.34 0.86 -2.69
CA TRP A 241 21.80 1.99 -1.96
C TRP A 241 22.93 2.65 -1.17
N HIS A 242 23.09 3.95 -1.36
CA HIS A 242 24.05 4.74 -0.58
C HIS A 242 23.25 5.80 0.21
N ALA A 243 23.32 5.73 1.54
CA ALA A 243 22.84 6.78 2.41
C ALA A 243 24.07 7.58 2.85
N GLU A 244 24.09 8.88 2.57
CA GLU A 244 25.16 9.73 3.08
C GLU A 244 24.88 10.13 4.54
N ALA A 245 25.87 9.95 5.41
CA ALA A 245 25.88 10.49 6.76
C ALA A 245 26.25 11.99 6.66
N GLY A 246 25.27 12.88 6.82
CA GLY A 246 25.53 14.31 6.73
C GLY A 246 24.27 15.16 6.67
N THR A 247 24.42 16.45 6.42
CA THR A 247 23.34 17.45 6.43
C THR A 247 22.40 17.42 5.21
N GLU A 248 22.75 16.68 4.17
CA GLU A 248 21.88 16.43 3.03
C GLU A 248 21.40 14.99 3.10
N HIS A 249 20.28 14.77 3.76
CA HIS A 249 19.63 13.46 3.95
C HIS A 249 18.98 12.99 2.65
N GLN A 250 19.77 12.73 1.62
CA GLN A 250 19.33 12.25 0.34
C GLN A 250 19.98 10.91 0.01
N ALA A 251 19.18 9.90 -0.21
CA ALA A 251 19.66 8.61 -0.68
C ALA A 251 20.18 8.72 -2.12
N HIS A 252 21.23 7.95 -2.44
CA HIS A 252 21.74 7.80 -3.79
C HIS A 252 21.66 6.34 -4.21
N ILE A 253 21.09 6.10 -5.38
CA ILE A 253 20.96 4.76 -5.96
C ILE A 253 22.05 4.60 -7.02
N GLN A 254 22.86 3.54 -6.90
CA GLN A 254 23.87 3.18 -7.88
C GLN A 254 23.37 2.02 -8.74
N ARG A 255 23.42 2.20 -10.04
CA ARG A 255 23.14 1.21 -11.07
C ARG A 255 24.30 0.23 -11.27
N PRO A 256 24.04 -0.92 -11.93
CA PRO A 256 25.08 -1.88 -12.31
C PRO A 256 26.22 -1.28 -13.14
N ASP A 257 25.95 -0.25 -13.98
CA ASP A 257 26.96 0.47 -14.77
C ASP A 257 27.78 1.51 -13.98
N GLY A 258 27.54 1.64 -12.69
CA GLY A 258 28.22 2.55 -11.78
C GLY A 258 27.64 3.97 -11.73
N GLN A 259 26.67 4.32 -12.59
CA GLN A 259 26.00 5.63 -12.51
C GLN A 259 25.16 5.74 -11.23
N THR A 260 25.12 6.93 -10.64
CA THR A 260 24.31 7.21 -9.43
C THR A 260 23.27 8.29 -9.69
N PHE A 261 22.15 8.23 -8.97
CA PHE A 261 21.14 9.28 -8.96
C PHE A 261 20.53 9.46 -7.57
N PRO A 262 20.13 10.71 -7.24
CA PRO A 262 19.55 11.01 -5.94
C PRO A 262 18.09 10.60 -5.85
N MET A 263 17.63 10.29 -4.61
CA MET A 263 16.22 10.06 -4.29
C MET A 263 15.84 10.71 -2.96
N HIS A 264 14.58 11.18 -2.88
CA HIS A 264 14.00 11.67 -1.62
C HIS A 264 13.36 10.55 -0.77
N LEU A 265 13.25 9.35 -1.33
CA LEU A 265 12.77 8.17 -0.61
C LEU A 265 13.87 7.64 0.30
N GLU A 266 13.56 7.39 1.57
CA GLU A 266 14.52 6.93 2.57
C GLU A 266 14.41 5.42 2.83
N GLY A 267 15.50 4.82 3.33
CA GLY A 267 15.58 3.41 3.70
C GLY A 267 16.02 2.48 2.58
N SER A 268 17.16 1.78 2.80
CA SER A 268 17.75 0.84 1.83
C SER A 268 16.82 -0.32 1.46
N TYR A 269 15.86 -0.64 2.34
CA TYR A 269 14.81 -1.62 2.09
C TYR A 269 13.83 -1.22 0.96
N ASN A 270 13.90 0.03 0.48
CA ASN A 270 13.17 0.50 -0.70
C ASN A 270 13.90 0.23 -2.02
N LEU A 271 15.15 -0.21 -2.01
CA LEU A 271 15.90 -0.52 -3.23
C LEU A 271 15.14 -1.48 -4.17
N PRO A 272 14.56 -2.58 -3.69
CA PRO A 272 13.75 -3.47 -4.55
C PRO A 272 12.57 -2.75 -5.22
N ASN A 273 11.94 -1.80 -4.53
CA ASN A 273 10.81 -1.05 -5.05
C ASN A 273 11.24 -0.12 -6.21
N VAL A 274 12.41 0.51 -6.05
CA VAL A 274 13.01 1.38 -7.09
C VAL A 274 13.41 0.56 -8.31
N VAL A 275 14.12 -0.55 -8.12
CA VAL A 275 14.58 -1.42 -9.21
C VAL A 275 13.39 -2.00 -9.97
N ALA A 276 12.32 -2.40 -9.26
CA ALA A 276 11.09 -2.87 -9.91
C ALA A 276 10.47 -1.78 -10.80
N ALA A 277 10.42 -0.53 -10.34
CA ALA A 277 9.89 0.57 -11.15
C ALA A 277 10.72 0.82 -12.41
N VAL A 278 12.06 0.69 -12.31
CA VAL A 278 12.96 0.79 -13.48
C VAL A 278 12.72 -0.35 -14.46
N VAL A 279 12.73 -1.60 -13.98
CA VAL A 279 12.59 -2.79 -14.84
C VAL A 279 11.21 -2.82 -15.51
N ILE A 280 10.15 -2.50 -14.78
CA ILE A 280 8.80 -2.41 -15.34
C ILE A 280 8.73 -1.28 -16.37
N GLY A 281 9.28 -0.11 -16.07
CA GLY A 281 9.35 1.00 -17.01
C GLY A 281 10.09 0.64 -18.31
N ASP A 282 11.26 0.02 -18.20
CA ASP A 282 12.07 -0.44 -19.35
C ASP A 282 11.31 -1.45 -20.21
N HIS A 283 10.65 -2.44 -19.57
CA HIS A 283 9.82 -3.43 -20.26
C HIS A 283 8.73 -2.79 -21.12
N PHE A 284 8.16 -1.67 -20.67
CA PHE A 284 7.14 -0.91 -21.40
C PHE A 284 7.71 0.26 -22.19
N GLY A 285 9.02 0.28 -22.43
CA GLY A 285 9.68 1.21 -23.34
C GLY A 285 9.94 2.60 -22.78
N VAL A 286 9.91 2.79 -21.46
CA VAL A 286 10.29 4.07 -20.83
C VAL A 286 11.81 4.25 -20.91
N PRO A 287 12.33 5.30 -21.58
CA PRO A 287 13.76 5.56 -21.64
C PRO A 287 14.35 5.83 -20.25
N TRP A 288 15.57 5.32 -20.01
CA TRP A 288 16.24 5.45 -18.71
C TRP A 288 16.27 6.89 -18.17
N ASN A 289 16.63 7.87 -19.00
CA ASN A 289 16.70 9.27 -18.58
C ASN A 289 15.36 9.81 -18.04
N ARG A 290 14.24 9.35 -18.57
CA ARG A 290 12.90 9.70 -18.07
C ARG A 290 12.56 8.97 -16.79
N ALA A 291 12.86 7.67 -16.73
CA ALA A 291 12.69 6.88 -15.51
C ALA A 291 13.50 7.47 -14.35
N GLN A 292 14.78 7.78 -14.57
CA GLN A 292 15.66 8.42 -13.60
C GLN A 292 15.09 9.76 -13.12
N HIS A 293 14.64 10.61 -14.03
CA HIS A 293 14.06 11.92 -13.68
C HIS A 293 12.82 11.76 -12.78
N ALA A 294 11.91 10.87 -13.15
CA ALA A 294 10.70 10.59 -12.36
C ALA A 294 11.05 10.07 -10.96
N LEU A 295 11.99 9.12 -10.86
CA LEU A 295 12.44 8.57 -9.58
C LEU A 295 13.11 9.62 -8.69
N SER A 296 13.99 10.47 -9.25
CA SER A 296 14.65 11.54 -8.50
C SER A 296 13.69 12.64 -8.04
N ALA A 297 12.60 12.86 -8.77
CA ALA A 297 11.56 13.83 -8.42
C ALA A 297 10.51 13.26 -7.43
N TYR A 298 10.47 11.93 -7.22
CA TYR A 298 9.50 11.32 -6.33
C TYR A 298 9.73 11.72 -4.88
N VAL A 299 8.71 12.32 -4.27
CA VAL A 299 8.69 12.68 -2.85
C VAL A 299 7.68 11.79 -2.12
N PRO A 300 8.13 10.98 -1.13
CA PRO A 300 7.23 10.14 -0.36
C PRO A 300 6.13 10.95 0.31
N SER A 301 4.91 10.47 0.23
CA SER A 301 3.75 11.00 0.92
C SER A 301 3.14 9.93 1.85
N ASN A 302 2.10 10.26 2.59
CA ASN A 302 1.38 9.30 3.43
C ASN A 302 2.23 8.64 4.53
N HIS A 303 3.22 9.35 5.08
CA HIS A 303 4.02 8.91 6.24
C HIS A 303 4.73 7.56 6.01
N ARG A 304 5.26 7.36 4.78
CA ARG A 304 6.00 6.16 4.40
C ARG A 304 7.43 6.52 4.06
N SER A 305 8.39 6.07 4.87
CA SER A 305 9.83 6.32 4.67
C SER A 305 10.15 7.77 4.29
N GLN A 306 9.46 8.71 4.95
CA GLN A 306 9.51 10.15 4.68
C GLN A 306 10.52 10.81 5.59
N ALA A 307 11.52 11.49 5.00
CA ALA A 307 12.40 12.38 5.75
C ALA A 307 11.68 13.71 6.02
N VAL A 308 11.69 14.14 7.27
CA VAL A 308 11.09 15.40 7.73
C VAL A 308 12.12 16.15 8.55
N ASP A 309 12.47 17.35 8.13
CA ASP A 309 13.20 18.31 8.95
C ASP A 309 12.18 19.14 9.73
N THR A 310 12.19 19.03 11.06
CA THR A 310 11.29 19.81 11.93
C THR A 310 11.88 21.17 12.31
N GLY A 311 13.10 21.48 11.85
CA GLY A 311 13.88 22.64 12.26
C GLY A 311 14.70 22.39 13.55
N ASN A 312 14.25 21.48 14.42
CA ASN A 312 14.96 21.06 15.62
C ASN A 312 15.61 19.69 15.46
N ASN A 313 14.97 18.78 14.72
CA ASN A 313 15.37 17.40 14.58
C ASN A 313 15.18 16.90 13.13
N TRP A 314 15.94 15.90 12.77
CA TRP A 314 15.67 15.12 11.57
C TRP A 314 14.85 13.89 11.94
N VAL A 315 13.70 13.69 11.27
CA VAL A 315 12.76 12.61 11.57
C VAL A 315 12.58 11.73 10.34
N LEU A 316 12.86 10.43 10.48
CA LEU A 316 12.40 9.42 9.53
C LEU A 316 11.00 8.97 9.96
N LEU A 317 9.98 9.50 9.28
CA LEU A 317 8.58 9.18 9.55
C LEU A 317 8.12 8.03 8.68
N ASP A 318 7.88 6.87 9.29
CA ASP A 318 7.37 5.66 8.65
C ASP A 318 6.18 5.08 9.45
N ALA A 319 5.19 5.93 9.72
CA ALA A 319 4.11 5.70 10.69
C ALA A 319 2.78 5.27 10.04
N TYR A 320 2.76 4.90 8.76
CA TYR A 320 1.52 4.47 8.10
C TYR A 320 1.02 3.13 8.60
N ASN A 321 1.91 2.12 8.71
CA ASN A 321 1.62 0.79 9.26
C ASN A 321 2.91 0.10 9.71
N ALA A 322 2.76 -0.93 10.55
CA ALA A 322 3.87 -1.68 11.11
C ALA A 322 3.57 -3.18 11.20
N ASN A 323 4.56 -3.99 10.80
CA ASN A 323 4.62 -5.42 11.01
C ASN A 323 6.06 -5.83 11.34
N PRO A 324 6.33 -7.07 11.81
CA PRO A 324 7.65 -7.47 12.26
C PRO A 324 8.75 -7.26 11.21
N SER A 325 8.50 -7.59 9.95
CA SER A 325 9.47 -7.43 8.87
C SER A 325 9.79 -5.97 8.62
N SER A 326 8.79 -5.11 8.45
CA SER A 326 8.98 -3.69 8.16
C SER A 326 9.62 -2.93 9.31
N MET A 327 9.30 -3.30 10.56
CA MET A 327 9.91 -2.71 11.76
C MET A 327 11.39 -3.10 11.86
N THR A 328 11.72 -4.37 11.66
CA THR A 328 13.10 -4.88 11.66
C THR A 328 13.95 -4.18 10.59
N PHE A 329 13.43 -4.05 9.36
CA PHE A 329 14.14 -3.35 8.29
C PHE A 329 14.38 -1.87 8.63
N ALA A 330 13.38 -1.16 9.13
CA ALA A 330 13.51 0.25 9.47
C ALA A 330 14.52 0.49 10.61
N VAL A 331 14.49 -0.33 11.67
CA VAL A 331 15.42 -0.24 12.80
C VAL A 331 16.84 -0.53 12.35
N ASN A 332 17.07 -1.61 11.59
CA ASN A 332 18.42 -1.96 11.11
C ASN A 332 19.00 -0.90 10.16
N ASP A 333 18.20 -0.42 9.20
CA ASP A 333 18.64 0.64 8.27
C ASP A 333 18.97 1.93 9.01
N PHE A 334 18.11 2.34 9.94
CA PHE A 334 18.32 3.54 10.74
C PHE A 334 19.59 3.44 11.61
N ALA A 335 19.79 2.32 12.26
CA ALA A 335 21.00 2.08 13.09
C ALA A 335 22.28 2.04 12.25
N ALA A 336 22.24 1.47 11.05
CA ALA A 336 23.40 1.36 10.16
C ALA A 336 23.95 2.72 9.68
N ARG A 337 23.14 3.77 9.71
CA ARG A 337 23.53 5.14 9.31
C ARG A 337 24.47 5.85 10.28
N LYS A 338 24.72 5.28 11.46
CA LYS A 338 25.65 5.82 12.47
C LYS A 338 25.38 7.28 12.84
N HIS A 339 24.11 7.59 13.05
CA HIS A 339 23.69 8.90 13.52
C HIS A 339 24.38 9.31 14.84
N ALA A 340 24.58 10.61 15.07
CA ALA A 340 25.23 11.11 16.28
C ALA A 340 24.38 10.93 17.55
N SER A 341 23.06 11.03 17.44
CA SER A 341 22.12 10.94 18.55
C SER A 341 20.86 10.18 18.14
N PRO A 342 20.99 8.86 17.82
CA PRO A 342 19.90 8.09 17.24
C PRO A 342 18.83 7.75 18.29
N TRP A 343 17.57 7.96 17.91
CA TRP A 343 16.43 7.73 18.77
C TRP A 343 15.29 7.04 17.98
N ALA A 344 14.73 5.98 18.52
CA ALA A 344 13.59 5.30 17.97
C ALA A 344 12.35 5.50 18.85
N ILE A 345 11.25 5.99 18.25
CA ILE A 345 9.92 6.06 18.86
C ILE A 345 9.03 5.05 18.14
N LEU A 346 8.71 3.95 18.84
CA LEU A 346 8.02 2.80 18.25
C LEU A 346 6.66 2.57 18.91
N GLY A 347 5.63 2.40 18.09
CA GLY A 347 4.29 1.99 18.52
C GLY A 347 3.99 0.53 18.25
N ASP A 348 3.02 -0.02 18.96
CA ASP A 348 2.62 -1.41 18.81
C ASP A 348 2.32 -1.80 17.35
N MET A 349 2.68 -3.02 17.01
CA MET A 349 2.28 -3.68 15.77
C MET A 349 0.90 -4.34 15.96
N ALA A 350 0.06 -4.30 14.93
CA ALA A 350 -1.25 -4.90 14.93
C ALA A 350 -1.29 -6.25 14.19
N GLU A 351 -2.35 -7.02 14.38
CA GLU A 351 -2.70 -8.22 13.59
C GLU A 351 -1.67 -9.36 13.64
N LEU A 352 -1.00 -9.51 14.79
CA LEU A 352 0.01 -10.56 15.00
C LEU A 352 -0.52 -11.78 15.80
N GLY A 353 -1.71 -11.68 16.40
CA GLY A 353 -2.27 -12.75 17.24
C GLY A 353 -1.29 -13.17 18.33
N ASP A 354 -1.07 -14.48 18.49
CA ASP A 354 -0.18 -15.06 19.50
C ASP A 354 1.30 -14.67 19.35
N ALA A 355 1.72 -14.23 18.17
CA ALA A 355 3.09 -13.79 17.93
C ALA A 355 3.40 -12.39 18.49
N SER A 356 2.40 -11.64 18.98
CA SER A 356 2.55 -10.24 19.39
C SER A 356 3.60 -10.04 20.48
N ALA A 357 3.56 -10.82 21.56
CA ALA A 357 4.47 -10.62 22.68
C ALA A 357 5.94 -10.80 22.28
N ASP A 358 6.22 -11.88 21.58
CA ASP A 358 7.57 -12.25 21.14
C ASP A 358 8.13 -11.29 20.05
N ALA A 359 7.28 -10.85 19.12
CA ALA A 359 7.69 -9.91 18.08
C ALA A 359 8.08 -8.54 18.67
N HIS A 360 7.33 -8.00 19.63
CA HIS A 360 7.62 -6.73 20.28
C HIS A 360 8.88 -6.81 21.16
N GLU A 361 9.06 -7.90 21.90
CA GLU A 361 10.26 -8.14 22.72
C GLU A 361 11.52 -8.22 21.86
N ARG A 362 11.50 -9.01 20.78
CA ARG A 362 12.62 -9.09 19.82
C ARG A 362 12.95 -7.76 19.18
N LEU A 363 11.94 -7.01 18.76
CA LEU A 363 12.16 -5.71 18.11
C LEU A 363 12.77 -4.68 19.07
N ALA A 364 12.29 -4.63 20.31
CA ALA A 364 12.85 -3.75 21.33
C ALA A 364 14.32 -4.08 21.62
N HIS A 365 14.65 -5.37 21.77
CA HIS A 365 16.04 -5.81 21.94
C HIS A 365 16.90 -5.45 20.74
N LEU A 366 16.41 -5.66 19.51
CA LEU A 366 17.10 -5.27 18.28
C LEU A 366 17.46 -3.78 18.28
N ALA A 367 16.54 -2.90 18.62
CA ALA A 367 16.76 -1.45 18.66
C ALA A 367 17.79 -1.06 19.73
N LEU A 368 17.68 -1.63 20.93
CA LEU A 368 18.58 -1.37 22.05
C LEU A 368 19.99 -1.91 21.82
N ASP A 369 20.11 -3.12 21.26
CA ASP A 369 21.39 -3.76 20.97
C ASP A 369 22.11 -3.05 19.81
N ALA A 370 21.35 -2.39 18.93
CA ALA A 370 21.88 -1.50 17.90
C ALA A 370 22.29 -0.11 18.43
N GLY A 371 22.16 0.14 19.74
CA GLY A 371 22.59 1.37 20.39
C GLY A 371 21.62 2.56 20.28
N LEU A 372 20.34 2.31 19.92
CA LEU A 372 19.34 3.36 19.86
C LEU A 372 18.81 3.68 21.26
N GLU A 373 18.57 4.96 21.55
CA GLU A 373 17.62 5.32 22.60
C GLU A 373 16.23 4.88 22.13
N LEU A 374 15.49 4.22 23.01
CA LEU A 374 14.19 3.64 22.64
C LEU A 374 13.05 4.20 23.49
N TRP A 375 12.07 4.80 22.84
CA TRP A 375 10.80 5.13 23.44
C TRP A 375 9.70 4.31 22.77
N THR A 376 8.82 3.71 23.56
CA THR A 376 7.75 2.87 23.02
C THR A 376 6.40 3.24 23.61
N VAL A 377 5.35 3.02 22.82
CA VAL A 377 3.97 3.23 23.26
C VAL A 377 3.09 2.05 22.86
N GLY A 378 2.23 1.63 23.80
CA GLY A 378 1.23 0.59 23.58
C GLY A 378 1.40 -0.63 24.46
N THR A 379 0.38 -1.48 24.51
CA THR A 379 0.25 -2.59 25.46
C THR A 379 1.34 -3.65 25.32
N TRP A 380 1.69 -4.00 24.09
CA TRP A 380 2.63 -5.09 23.81
C TRP A 380 4.07 -4.71 24.14
N PHE A 381 4.47 -3.49 23.77
CA PHE A 381 5.76 -2.97 24.22
C PHE A 381 5.83 -2.79 25.73
N GLY A 382 4.71 -2.45 26.40
CA GLY A 382 4.65 -2.38 27.86
C GLY A 382 4.92 -3.71 28.53
N ARG A 383 4.34 -4.81 28.00
CA ARG A 383 4.62 -6.18 28.48
C ARG A 383 6.08 -6.59 28.25
N ALA A 384 6.67 -6.21 27.14
CA ALA A 384 8.08 -6.46 26.86
C ALA A 384 8.99 -5.64 27.81
N LYS A 385 8.69 -4.35 28.03
CA LYS A 385 9.43 -3.46 28.94
C LYS A 385 9.43 -3.96 30.39
N ALA A 386 8.34 -4.56 30.85
CA ALA A 386 8.25 -5.12 32.21
C ALA A 386 9.30 -6.21 32.50
N LYS A 387 9.91 -6.78 31.46
CA LYS A 387 10.98 -7.80 31.57
C LYS A 387 12.39 -7.22 31.38
N ASP A 388 12.54 -5.94 31.03
CA ASP A 388 13.81 -5.32 30.70
C ASP A 388 13.98 -3.97 31.43
N ASN A 389 15.07 -3.84 32.20
CA ASN A 389 15.37 -2.67 33.02
C ASN A 389 16.37 -1.70 32.39
N ARG A 390 16.75 -1.86 31.11
CA ARG A 390 17.70 -0.95 30.45
C ARG A 390 17.23 0.51 30.52
N PRO A 391 18.08 1.45 30.97
CA PRO A 391 17.69 2.85 31.15
C PRO A 391 17.49 3.60 29.82
N SER A 392 18.09 3.10 28.74
CA SER A 392 17.89 3.63 27.38
C SER A 392 16.54 3.31 26.78
N TRP A 393 15.69 2.55 27.49
CA TRP A 393 14.33 2.23 27.08
C TRP A 393 13.29 2.88 28.00
N ARG A 394 12.52 3.84 27.47
CA ARG A 394 11.30 4.39 28.12
C ARG A 394 10.06 3.83 27.48
N HIS A 395 9.04 3.58 28.25
CA HIS A 395 7.75 3.11 27.78
C HIS A 395 6.61 3.99 28.29
N PHE A 396 5.56 4.12 27.47
CA PHE A 396 4.35 4.89 27.73
C PHE A 396 3.13 4.04 27.42
N ASP A 397 2.17 3.94 28.37
CA ASP A 397 0.96 3.13 28.19
C ASP A 397 -0.01 3.77 27.15
N ALA A 398 0.07 5.09 26.98
CA ALA A 398 -0.82 5.84 26.10
C ALA A 398 -0.10 6.93 25.31
N TYR A 399 -0.66 7.30 24.17
CA TYR A 399 -0.17 8.37 23.30
C TYR A 399 0.00 9.70 24.04
N ASP A 400 -0.99 10.12 24.86
CA ASP A 400 -0.94 11.40 25.56
C ASP A 400 0.21 11.48 26.59
N ALA A 401 0.54 10.36 27.24
CA ALA A 401 1.69 10.27 28.13
C ALA A 401 3.02 10.44 27.38
N LEU A 402 3.12 9.87 26.17
CA LEU A 402 4.27 10.07 25.29
C LEU A 402 4.38 11.54 24.86
N VAL A 403 3.29 12.18 24.46
CA VAL A 403 3.27 13.61 24.09
C VAL A 403 3.70 14.50 25.25
N THR A 404 3.19 14.24 26.45
CA THR A 404 3.60 15.01 27.67
C THR A 404 5.11 14.89 27.88
N ALA A 405 5.66 13.68 27.82
CA ALA A 405 7.09 13.46 28.00
C ALA A 405 7.95 14.11 26.90
N LEU A 406 7.47 14.13 25.65
CA LEU A 406 8.15 14.83 24.54
C LEU A 406 8.15 16.35 24.75
N THR A 407 7.03 16.90 25.22
CA THR A 407 6.91 18.33 25.54
C THR A 407 7.88 18.73 26.65
N ASP A 408 8.00 17.91 27.71
CA ASP A 408 8.91 18.16 28.84
C ASP A 408 10.40 18.09 28.43
N VAL A 409 10.75 17.15 27.53
CA VAL A 409 12.13 16.96 27.07
C VAL A 409 12.53 18.00 26.01
N SER A 410 11.58 18.44 25.16
CA SER A 410 11.81 19.38 24.04
C SER A 410 13.05 18.97 23.22
N PRO A 411 13.00 17.84 22.50
CA PRO A 411 14.18 17.28 21.85
C PRO A 411 14.77 18.22 20.79
N SER A 412 16.09 18.30 20.72
CA SER A 412 16.81 19.06 19.70
C SER A 412 18.10 18.38 19.28
N GLY A 413 18.48 18.50 18.01
CA GLY A 413 19.69 17.92 17.45
C GLY A 413 19.64 16.39 17.33
N ARG A 414 18.45 15.80 17.33
CA ARG A 414 18.27 14.34 17.28
C ARG A 414 17.97 13.85 15.87
N GLN A 415 18.35 12.61 15.62
CA GLN A 415 17.88 11.83 14.48
C GLN A 415 16.89 10.80 15.01
N ILE A 416 15.64 10.86 14.53
CA ILE A 416 14.51 10.15 15.15
C ILE A 416 13.84 9.24 14.12
N LEU A 417 13.75 7.95 14.41
CA LEU A 417 12.87 7.03 13.70
C LEU A 417 11.50 6.99 14.38
N VAL A 418 10.43 7.31 13.67
CA VAL A 418 9.05 7.20 14.16
C VAL A 418 8.32 6.13 13.36
N LYS A 419 7.94 5.02 14.01
CA LYS A 419 7.25 3.92 13.35
C LYS A 419 6.28 3.18 14.29
N GLY A 420 5.10 2.82 13.76
CA GLY A 420 4.07 2.07 14.48
C GLY A 420 2.92 1.66 13.56
N SER A 421 1.98 0.89 14.09
CA SER A 421 0.75 0.56 13.37
C SER A 421 -0.12 1.79 13.13
N ARG A 422 -1.04 1.69 12.17
CA ARG A 422 -2.00 2.77 11.86
C ARG A 422 -2.78 3.24 13.10
N SER A 423 -3.14 2.31 13.99
CA SER A 423 -3.87 2.62 15.22
C SER A 423 -3.05 3.38 16.26
N ALA A 424 -1.72 3.29 16.20
CA ALA A 424 -0.85 4.05 17.10
C ALA A 424 -0.83 5.56 16.78
N GLY A 425 -1.10 5.94 15.51
CA GLY A 425 -1.25 7.33 15.07
C GLY A 425 -0.03 8.21 15.32
N LEU A 426 1.19 7.63 15.19
CA LEU A 426 2.43 8.30 15.58
C LEU A 426 2.84 9.45 14.65
N GLU A 427 2.24 9.58 13.47
CA GLU A 427 2.44 10.74 12.59
C GLU A 427 2.06 12.07 13.27
N ARG A 428 1.18 12.02 14.26
CA ARG A 428 0.76 13.19 15.05
C ARG A 428 1.82 13.68 16.02
N LEU A 429 2.95 12.99 16.15
CA LEU A 429 4.07 13.41 17.02
C LEU A 429 4.92 14.53 16.41
N LEU A 430 4.88 14.73 15.09
CA LEU A 430 5.72 15.72 14.40
C LEU A 430 5.75 17.12 15.05
N PRO A 431 4.63 17.69 15.55
CA PRO A 431 4.65 19.00 16.20
C PRO A 431 5.41 19.05 17.55
N TYR A 432 5.77 17.89 18.10
CA TYR A 432 6.46 17.77 19.40
C TYR A 432 7.93 17.33 19.24
N LEU A 433 8.37 17.16 18.00
CA LEU A 433 9.72 16.73 17.60
C LEU A 433 10.46 17.90 16.85
#